data_c9bbb2e146d7483a03f1d7726037e947
#
_entry.id   c9bbb2e146d7483a03f1d7726037e947
#
_cell.length_a   1.000
_cell.length_b   1.000
_cell.length_c   1.000
_cell.angle_alpha   90.00
_cell.angle_beta   90.00
_cell.angle_gamma   90.00
#
_symmetry.space_group_name_H-M   'P 1'
#
loop_
_entity.id
_entity.type
_entity.pdbx_description
1 polymer ?
#
loop_
_entity_poly.entity_id
_entity_poly.type
_entity_poly.pdbx_seq_one_letter_code
_entity_poly.pdbx_strand_id
1 'polypeptide(L)'
;MLGCNKAAKAGKSAGEKVGTMSPLEHLSVVSHNSLAPQFTLQHRWPQALALRVFKMSQIIGKNSCWNPSRQPRRLVFSQKVLKTAPFTLLLLVCSISSQLQGATPSFRETAVQVDQLLMQELFKNVSPGELADTTDDQTFLRRVWLDLAGQLPPAEQVILFVLDKDPAKRQQLVDNLLSDQRFGNNWASYWRDVILYRRTEERAILSAQALTDYLSEHLNANTPWDQVASEFVTATGNVRENGNTAVIMAQGGQPEETAAELTRIFMGIQIQCAQCHDHPYDSWNREQFHELAAFFPRVAVRPDRSAMQRTFIVVANDRPARRKRKQNNNNRRRGTPEHHMPDLDNPSAAGTLMVPALFTTGQRLALDVKDSERRAALAAWMTSPDNAWFSKALVNRLWSEMVGEGFREPIDDLGPDRETRAPQTFEFLAQAFTQSGYDIKWLFKTISATQAYQRQSRSRQNAEEIPFAANRPRRLRADTLFNTLLTVLDAKEQDLGGRRNSARRSRGRNGQRAVFNKLFEYDPSEPQVSVTGSIPQALALMNSSAIHRSARSGRGLESLLQNIPDNPDLLTELYLKCLAREPSPHEQTTCLLHVKQTQNRLQAFEDILWALINSAEFQYRT
;
A
#
# COMPACT_ATOMS: atom_id res chain seq x y z
N MET A 1 4.01 37.40 -26.96
CA MET A 1 3.68 38.74 -27.46
C MET A 1 2.30 39.12 -27.00
N LEU A 2 2.21 40.24 -26.33
CA LEU A 2 1.05 41.09 -26.04
C LEU A 2 0.06 40.54 -25.00
N GLY A 3 -0.18 41.22 -23.95
CA GLY A 3 0.27 42.51 -23.43
C GLY A 3 -0.45 42.81 -22.13
N CYS A 4 0.33 43.30 -21.24
CA CYS A 4 -0.04 43.89 -19.96
C CYS A 4 -0.84 45.17 -20.16
N ASN A 5 -1.75 45.53 -19.30
CA ASN A 5 -1.77 46.77 -18.54
C ASN A 5 -3.15 47.28 -18.16
N LYS A 6 -3.22 47.63 -16.92
CA LYS A 6 -3.56 48.93 -16.26
C LYS A 6 -5.05 49.08 -15.95
N ALA A 7 -5.44 49.67 -14.92
CA ALA A 7 -4.96 50.31 -13.70
C ALA A 7 -6.18 50.86 -12.93
N ALA A 8 -6.07 50.84 -11.66
CA ALA A 8 -6.61 51.70 -10.61
C ALA A 8 -7.46 52.95 -10.98
N LYS A 9 -8.52 53.16 -10.15
CA LYS A 9 -8.90 54.36 -9.39
C LYS A 9 -10.26 54.13 -8.79
N ALA A 10 -10.42 54.06 -7.46
CA ALA A 10 -10.52 55.17 -6.48
C ALA A 10 -11.85 55.96 -6.56
N GLY A 11 -12.59 55.95 -5.50
CA GLY A 11 -13.68 56.90 -5.23
C GLY A 11 -14.69 56.38 -4.21
N LYS A 12 -14.45 56.64 -2.90
CA LYS A 12 -15.21 57.45 -1.91
C LYS A 12 -16.71 57.18 -1.80
N SER A 13 -17.17 56.73 -0.70
CA SER A 13 -17.57 57.36 0.60
C SER A 13 -19.09 57.47 0.75
N ALA A 14 -19.55 57.06 1.84
CA ALA A 14 -20.63 57.50 2.76
C ALA A 14 -21.28 56.24 3.36
N GLY A 15 -21.32 55.96 4.61
CA GLY A 15 -21.56 56.84 5.76
C GLY A 15 -22.78 56.34 6.49
N GLU A 16 -22.62 56.03 7.78
CA GLU A 16 -23.67 55.94 8.84
C GLU A 16 -24.61 54.71 8.77
N LYS A 17 -24.88 53.98 9.84
CA LYS A 17 -25.12 54.33 11.26
C LYS A 17 -24.88 53.16 12.19
N VAL A 18 -24.35 53.51 13.31
CA VAL A 18 -24.31 52.96 14.63
C VAL A 18 -25.63 52.31 15.07
N GLY A 19 -25.54 51.13 15.62
CA GLY A 19 -26.56 50.47 16.42
C GLY A 19 -25.89 49.63 17.50
N THR A 20 -25.65 50.27 18.64
CA THR A 20 -25.20 49.66 19.90
C THR A 20 -26.30 48.82 20.53
N MET A 21 -26.01 47.59 20.90
CA MET A 21 -26.60 46.94 22.08
C MET A 21 -25.65 45.86 22.62
N SER A 22 -25.16 46.10 23.82
CA SER A 22 -24.61 45.13 24.78
C SER A 22 -25.67 44.79 25.82
N PRO A 23 -25.42 44.04 26.88
CA PRO A 23 -24.86 42.69 27.03
C PRO A 23 -25.82 41.78 27.84
N LEU A 24 -25.69 40.51 27.79
CA LEU A 24 -26.25 39.59 28.81
C LEU A 24 -25.25 38.45 29.03
N GLU A 25 -24.59 38.50 30.10
CA GLU A 25 -24.70 37.75 31.37
C GLU A 25 -24.07 36.35 31.35
N HIS A 26 -23.04 36.30 32.16
CA HIS A 26 -22.45 35.17 32.88
C HIS A 26 -23.36 33.97 33.11
N LEU A 27 -22.90 32.79 32.67
CA LEU A 27 -23.24 31.54 33.34
C LEU A 27 -21.95 30.84 33.73
N SER A 28 -21.73 30.80 35.01
CA SER A 28 -20.68 30.10 35.73
C SER A 28 -20.72 28.62 35.48
N VAL A 29 -19.57 28.05 35.03
CA VAL A 29 -19.35 26.62 35.01
C VAL A 29 -18.97 26.17 36.41
N VAL A 30 -19.85 25.43 37.04
CA VAL A 30 -19.62 24.70 38.28
C VAL A 30 -18.77 23.46 37.94
N SER A 31 -17.58 23.43 38.50
CA SER A 31 -16.73 22.23 38.53
C SER A 31 -17.35 21.15 39.41
N HIS A 32 -17.77 20.05 38.82
CA HIS A 32 -18.06 18.84 39.58
C HIS A 32 -16.95 17.83 39.34
N ASN A 33 -16.08 17.70 40.33
CA ASN A 33 -15.29 16.50 40.58
C ASN A 33 -16.24 15.33 40.80
N SER A 34 -16.28 14.35 39.92
CA SER A 34 -16.89 13.06 40.18
C SER A 34 -15.90 11.94 39.90
N LEU A 35 -15.58 11.28 40.98
CA LEU A 35 -14.89 9.99 41.10
C LEU A 35 -15.29 9.02 40.01
N ALA A 36 -14.31 8.55 39.22
CA ALA A 36 -14.45 7.44 38.31
C ALA A 36 -14.59 6.14 39.12
N PRO A 37 -15.62 5.34 38.88
CA PRO A 37 -15.62 3.96 39.40
C PRO A 37 -14.71 3.11 38.52
N GLN A 38 -13.74 2.46 39.16
CA GLN A 38 -12.99 1.35 38.58
C GLN A 38 -13.96 0.20 38.30
N PHE A 39 -14.41 0.06 37.08
CA PHE A 39 -15.10 -1.12 36.62
C PHE A 39 -14.09 -2.10 36.04
N THR A 40 -13.72 -3.09 36.84
CA THR A 40 -13.16 -4.36 36.36
C THR A 40 -14.25 -5.08 35.57
N LEU A 41 -14.25 -4.92 34.26
CA LEU A 41 -15.10 -5.69 33.34
C LEU A 41 -14.58 -7.12 33.23
N GLN A 42 -15.06 -8.00 34.11
CA GLN A 42 -15.10 -9.43 33.85
C GLN A 42 -16.17 -9.68 32.78
N HIS A 43 -15.77 -9.76 31.52
CA HIS A 43 -16.66 -10.18 30.42
C HIS A 43 -17.05 -11.66 30.61
N ARG A 44 -18.20 -11.90 31.19
CA ARG A 44 -18.90 -13.18 31.07
C ARG A 44 -19.62 -13.19 29.72
N TRP A 45 -19.08 -13.90 28.77
CA TRP A 45 -19.76 -14.22 27.52
C TRP A 45 -21.08 -14.96 27.81
N PRO A 46 -22.19 -14.63 27.13
CA PRO A 46 -23.42 -15.38 27.28
C PRO A 46 -23.21 -16.82 26.81
N GLN A 47 -23.61 -17.78 27.60
CA GLN A 47 -23.58 -19.24 27.27
C GLN A 47 -24.28 -19.56 25.94
N ALA A 48 -25.18 -18.71 25.49
CA ALA A 48 -25.84 -18.78 24.19
C ALA A 48 -24.90 -18.75 22.96
N LEU A 49 -23.77 -18.06 23.05
CA LEU A 49 -22.82 -17.95 21.93
C LEU A 49 -21.99 -19.23 21.78
N ALA A 50 -21.59 -19.84 22.88
CA ALA A 50 -20.88 -21.13 22.89
C ALA A 50 -21.72 -22.27 22.32
N LEU A 51 -23.04 -22.25 22.59
CA LEU A 51 -23.98 -23.22 22.02
C LEU A 51 -24.20 -23.04 20.51
N ARG A 52 -23.99 -21.82 19.99
CA ARG A 52 -24.08 -21.52 18.55
C ARG A 52 -22.92 -22.06 17.76
N VAL A 53 -21.69 -21.91 18.25
CA VAL A 53 -20.49 -22.47 17.61
C VAL A 53 -20.67 -23.99 17.49
N PHE A 54 -21.22 -24.64 18.50
CA PHE A 54 -21.49 -26.08 18.48
C PHE A 54 -22.62 -26.49 17.51
N LYS A 55 -23.65 -25.66 17.33
CA LYS A 55 -24.73 -25.92 16.36
C LYS A 55 -24.30 -25.58 14.92
N MET A 56 -23.52 -24.53 14.69
CA MET A 56 -22.98 -24.20 13.35
C MET A 56 -21.96 -25.23 12.87
N SER A 57 -21.10 -25.77 13.75
CA SER A 57 -20.14 -26.80 13.36
C SER A 57 -20.83 -28.11 12.90
N GLN A 58 -22.05 -28.39 13.39
CA GLN A 58 -22.82 -29.55 12.94
C GLN A 58 -23.51 -29.32 11.58
N ILE A 59 -23.77 -28.08 11.19
CA ILE A 59 -24.40 -27.74 9.90
C ILE A 59 -23.36 -27.71 8.79
N ILE A 60 -22.14 -27.25 9.08
CA ILE A 60 -21.03 -27.13 8.11
C ILE A 60 -20.33 -28.47 7.87
N GLY A 61 -20.40 -29.40 8.80
CA GLY A 61 -19.78 -30.75 8.71
C GLY A 61 -20.31 -31.68 7.63
N LYS A 62 -21.28 -31.27 6.82
CA LYS A 62 -21.87 -32.11 5.76
C LYS A 62 -21.40 -31.80 4.33
N ASN A 63 -20.63 -30.74 4.09
CA ASN A 63 -20.27 -30.34 2.73
C ASN A 63 -18.79 -29.96 2.49
N SER A 64 -17.85 -30.38 3.32
CA SER A 64 -16.43 -30.19 2.99
C SER A 64 -15.62 -31.44 3.29
N CYS A 65 -15.32 -32.21 2.25
CA CYS A 65 -14.32 -33.27 2.28
C CYS A 65 -12.93 -32.63 2.32
N TRP A 66 -12.42 -32.33 3.50
CA TRP A 66 -11.01 -32.05 3.71
C TRP A 66 -10.34 -33.29 4.27
N ASN A 67 -9.43 -33.89 3.49
CA ASN A 67 -8.74 -35.13 3.84
C ASN A 67 -7.29 -34.82 4.25
N PRO A 68 -6.92 -34.96 5.55
CA PRO A 68 -5.60 -34.58 6.06
C PRO A 68 -4.54 -35.70 6.00
N SER A 69 -4.57 -36.59 5.00
CA SER A 69 -3.60 -37.68 4.91
C SER A 69 -2.88 -37.71 3.55
N ARG A 70 -1.93 -36.84 3.34
CA ARG A 70 -0.79 -37.06 2.43
C ARG A 70 0.50 -36.58 3.06
N GLN A 71 1.17 -37.47 3.76
CA GLN A 71 2.59 -37.30 4.09
C GLN A 71 3.44 -37.49 2.83
N PRO A 72 4.51 -36.69 2.63
CA PRO A 72 5.43 -36.90 1.51
C PRO A 72 6.30 -38.15 1.74
N ARG A 73 6.34 -39.02 0.75
CA ARG A 73 7.19 -40.21 0.74
C ARG A 73 8.66 -39.81 0.79
N ARG A 74 9.37 -40.31 1.79
CA ARG A 74 10.84 -40.30 1.85
C ARG A 74 11.40 -41.20 0.74
N LEU A 75 12.22 -40.61 -0.13
CA LEU A 75 13.08 -41.34 -1.03
C LEU A 75 14.30 -41.84 -0.25
N VAL A 76 14.42 -43.14 -0.13
CA VAL A 76 15.58 -43.83 0.45
C VAL A 76 16.63 -43.96 -0.65
N PHE A 77 17.77 -43.27 -0.51
CA PHE A 77 18.94 -43.52 -1.34
C PHE A 77 19.81 -44.60 -0.70
N SER A 78 20.02 -45.68 -1.44
CA SER A 78 20.88 -46.80 -1.12
C SER A 78 22.35 -46.37 -1.22
N GLN A 79 23.11 -46.57 -0.14
CA GLN A 79 24.55 -46.43 -0.10
C GLN A 79 25.20 -47.64 -0.78
N LYS A 80 25.95 -47.43 -1.86
CA LYS A 80 27.00 -48.36 -2.30
C LYS A 80 28.37 -47.76 -1.94
N VAL A 81 29.03 -48.50 -1.05
CA VAL A 81 30.41 -48.29 -0.60
C VAL A 81 31.36 -48.59 -1.77
N LEU A 82 32.29 -47.69 -2.07
CA LEU A 82 33.52 -48.00 -2.78
C LEU A 82 34.74 -47.40 -2.02
N LYS A 83 35.59 -48.32 -1.57
CA LYS A 83 36.87 -48.01 -0.92
C LYS A 83 37.92 -47.68 -1.97
N THR A 84 38.67 -46.58 -1.84
CA THR A 84 40.09 -46.47 -2.16
C THR A 84 40.70 -45.27 -1.41
N ALA A 85 41.88 -45.47 -0.88
CA ALA A 85 42.66 -44.64 0.04
C ALA A 85 43.61 -43.65 -0.73
N PRO A 86 44.62 -43.02 -0.11
CA PRO A 86 44.58 -41.60 0.27
C PRO A 86 45.64 -40.79 -0.51
N PHE A 87 45.29 -39.62 -0.97
CA PHE A 87 46.28 -38.58 -1.33
C PHE A 87 45.70 -37.20 -1.16
N THR A 88 46.50 -36.35 -0.51
CA THR A 88 46.38 -34.89 -0.44
C THR A 88 45.75 -34.28 0.81
N LEU A 89 46.63 -34.18 1.82
CA LEU A 89 46.52 -33.30 2.95
C LEU A 89 47.09 -31.88 2.63
N LEU A 90 46.87 -31.34 1.45
CA LEU A 90 47.44 -30.01 1.09
C LEU A 90 46.46 -29.05 0.38
N LEU A 91 45.17 -29.30 0.44
CA LEU A 91 44.17 -28.40 -0.15
C LEU A 91 43.09 -27.96 0.84
N LEU A 92 43.34 -28.12 2.15
CA LEU A 92 42.34 -27.81 3.20
C LEU A 92 42.55 -26.44 3.87
N VAL A 93 43.37 -25.55 3.33
CA VAL A 93 43.58 -24.20 3.88
C VAL A 93 42.97 -23.09 3.02
N CYS A 94 42.49 -23.39 1.80
CA CYS A 94 41.86 -22.39 0.92
C CYS A 94 40.33 -22.41 0.83
N SER A 95 39.64 -23.17 1.67
CA SER A 95 38.16 -23.29 1.59
C SER A 95 37.41 -22.86 2.85
N ILE A 96 38.03 -22.14 3.78
CA ILE A 96 37.33 -21.54 4.96
C ILE A 96 37.11 -20.03 4.74
N SER A 97 36.94 -19.63 3.48
CA SER A 97 36.31 -18.35 3.14
C SER A 97 34.84 -18.57 2.73
N SER A 98 34.23 -19.67 3.16
CA SER A 98 32.80 -19.85 3.00
C SER A 98 32.09 -18.97 4.03
N GLN A 99 31.67 -17.79 3.55
CA GLN A 99 30.41 -17.16 3.89
C GLN A 99 29.99 -17.33 5.38
N LEU A 100 30.42 -16.41 6.22
CA LEU A 100 29.53 -15.90 7.26
C LEU A 100 28.37 -15.18 6.53
N GLN A 101 27.48 -15.92 5.90
CA GLN A 101 26.12 -15.47 5.71
C GLN A 101 25.56 -15.43 7.11
N GLY A 102 25.50 -14.24 7.69
CA GLY A 102 24.86 -14.01 8.98
C GLY A 102 23.48 -14.63 8.94
N ALA A 103 23.11 -15.38 9.97
CA ALA A 103 21.77 -15.94 10.06
C ALA A 103 20.75 -14.81 9.89
N THR A 104 19.71 -15.05 9.07
CA THR A 104 18.60 -14.10 8.89
C THR A 104 18.12 -13.62 10.25
N PRO A 105 18.08 -12.31 10.52
CA PRO A 105 17.68 -11.80 11.83
C PRO A 105 16.28 -12.26 12.20
N SER A 106 16.09 -12.66 13.45
CA SER A 106 14.78 -13.03 13.95
C SER A 106 13.85 -11.82 13.92
N PHE A 107 12.71 -11.93 13.22
CA PHE A 107 11.74 -10.82 13.17
C PHE A 107 11.25 -10.40 14.56
N ARG A 108 11.15 -11.36 15.52
CA ARG A 108 10.71 -11.07 16.90
C ARG A 108 11.75 -10.27 17.66
N GLU A 109 13.01 -10.68 17.59
CA GLU A 109 14.11 -9.97 18.24
C GLU A 109 14.28 -8.58 17.62
N THR A 110 14.16 -8.47 16.29
CA THR A 110 14.17 -7.18 15.59
C THR A 110 13.02 -6.29 16.05
N ALA A 111 11.81 -6.78 16.18
CA ALA A 111 10.67 -6.01 16.67
C ALA A 111 10.88 -5.51 18.11
N VAL A 112 11.40 -6.35 18.99
CA VAL A 112 11.76 -5.96 20.38
C VAL A 112 12.83 -4.86 20.38
N GLN A 113 13.85 -4.98 19.53
CA GLN A 113 14.89 -3.96 19.41
C GLN A 113 14.36 -2.64 18.84
N VAL A 114 13.45 -2.69 17.85
CA VAL A 114 12.74 -1.51 17.33
C VAL A 114 11.97 -0.81 18.45
N ASP A 115 11.22 -1.56 19.25
CA ASP A 115 10.47 -0.99 20.39
C ASP A 115 11.40 -0.36 21.43
N GLN A 116 12.54 -0.98 21.72
CA GLN A 116 13.56 -0.44 22.64
C GLN A 116 14.17 0.86 22.11
N LEU A 117 14.48 0.93 20.81
CA LEU A 117 15.03 2.14 20.18
C LEU A 117 13.97 3.26 20.17
N LEU A 118 12.73 2.99 19.83
CA LEU A 118 11.63 3.97 19.90
C LEU A 118 11.46 4.50 21.33
N MET A 119 11.56 3.64 22.35
CA MET A 119 11.52 4.06 23.76
C MET A 119 12.66 5.02 24.10
N GLN A 120 13.86 4.80 23.56
CA GLN A 120 15.03 5.64 23.81
C GLN A 120 14.98 6.97 23.06
N GLU A 121 14.53 6.96 21.79
CA GLU A 121 14.53 8.13 20.91
C GLU A 121 13.33 9.04 21.14
N LEU A 122 12.13 8.48 21.34
CA LEU A 122 10.88 9.26 21.34
C LEU A 122 10.15 9.24 22.68
N PHE A 123 10.24 8.14 23.46
CA PHE A 123 9.32 7.93 24.58
C PHE A 123 9.99 8.05 25.96
N LYS A 124 11.27 8.42 26.03
CA LYS A 124 12.02 8.48 27.29
C LYS A 124 11.38 9.36 28.39
N ASN A 125 10.76 10.45 27.98
CA ASN A 125 10.16 11.46 28.88
C ASN A 125 8.64 11.58 28.71
N VAL A 126 7.99 10.55 28.17
CA VAL A 126 6.56 10.57 27.87
C VAL A 126 5.75 10.25 29.10
N SER A 127 4.72 11.04 29.38
CA SER A 127 3.83 10.84 30.54
C SER A 127 2.91 9.61 30.34
N PRO A 128 2.50 8.95 31.46
CA PRO A 128 1.47 7.91 31.37
C PRO A 128 0.20 8.44 30.70
N GLY A 129 -0.29 7.73 29.67
CA GLY A 129 -1.49 8.11 28.91
C GLY A 129 -1.22 8.84 27.59
N GLU A 130 -0.02 9.38 27.36
CA GLU A 130 0.38 9.89 26.05
C GLU A 130 0.62 8.74 25.08
N LEU A 131 1.20 7.63 25.54
CA LEU A 131 1.25 6.40 24.76
C LEU A 131 -0.12 5.71 24.76
N ALA A 132 -0.59 5.31 23.60
CA ALA A 132 -1.79 4.50 23.51
C ALA A 132 -1.53 3.08 24.03
N ASP A 133 -2.52 2.52 24.71
CA ASP A 133 -2.48 1.12 25.14
C ASP A 133 -2.45 0.15 23.97
N THR A 134 -2.11 -1.10 24.22
CA THR A 134 -2.27 -2.16 23.23
C THR A 134 -3.74 -2.34 22.90
N THR A 135 -4.04 -2.47 21.60
CA THR A 135 -5.42 -2.68 21.14
C THR A 135 -5.96 -4.05 21.53
N ASP A 136 -7.29 -4.17 21.63
CA ASP A 136 -7.97 -5.44 21.84
C ASP A 136 -7.85 -6.38 20.63
N ASP A 137 -8.24 -7.62 20.82
CA ASP A 137 -8.09 -8.66 19.81
C ASP A 137 -9.02 -8.48 18.59
N GLN A 138 -10.20 -7.90 18.76
CA GLN A 138 -11.13 -7.64 17.64
C GLN A 138 -10.56 -6.56 16.74
N THR A 139 -10.09 -5.47 17.31
CA THR A 139 -9.45 -4.37 16.57
C THR A 139 -8.15 -4.84 15.91
N PHE A 140 -7.32 -5.63 16.60
CA PHE A 140 -6.12 -6.21 16.02
C PHE A 140 -6.44 -7.11 14.82
N LEU A 141 -7.39 -8.03 14.97
CA LEU A 141 -7.82 -8.93 13.91
C LEU A 141 -8.30 -8.15 12.67
N ARG A 142 -9.21 -7.18 12.89
CA ARG A 142 -9.72 -6.32 11.81
C ARG A 142 -8.60 -5.60 11.09
N ARG A 143 -7.67 -5.00 11.85
CA ARG A 143 -6.52 -4.26 11.33
C ARG A 143 -5.64 -5.14 10.45
N VAL A 144 -5.22 -6.28 10.94
CA VAL A 144 -4.34 -7.20 10.22
C VAL A 144 -5.00 -7.76 8.95
N TRP A 145 -6.30 -8.08 9.00
CA TRP A 145 -7.03 -8.51 7.82
C TRP A 145 -7.10 -7.43 6.73
N LEU A 146 -7.39 -6.20 7.11
CA LEU A 146 -7.41 -5.07 6.17
C LEU A 146 -6.02 -4.78 5.60
N ASP A 147 -4.97 -4.83 6.42
CA ASP A 147 -3.61 -4.55 6.00
C ASP A 147 -3.03 -5.67 5.12
N LEU A 148 -3.20 -6.93 5.48
CA LEU A 148 -2.59 -8.04 4.76
C LEU A 148 -3.49 -8.61 3.66
N ALA A 149 -4.77 -8.88 3.94
CA ALA A 149 -5.69 -9.50 2.98
C ALA A 149 -6.54 -8.51 2.18
N GLY A 150 -6.57 -7.21 2.55
CA GLY A 150 -7.31 -6.17 1.84
C GLY A 150 -8.83 -6.34 1.89
N GLN A 151 -9.35 -6.95 2.95
CA GLN A 151 -10.78 -7.14 3.20
C GLN A 151 -11.05 -7.39 4.69
N LEU A 152 -12.32 -7.35 5.10
CA LEU A 152 -12.70 -7.71 6.46
C LEU A 152 -12.61 -9.22 6.70
N PRO A 153 -12.36 -9.64 7.97
CA PRO A 153 -12.45 -11.04 8.36
C PRO A 153 -13.89 -11.55 8.28
N PRO A 154 -14.11 -12.85 7.98
CA PRO A 154 -15.41 -13.47 8.19
C PRO A 154 -15.85 -13.38 9.66
N ALA A 155 -17.14 -13.18 9.92
CA ALA A 155 -17.68 -13.07 11.29
C ALA A 155 -17.30 -14.25 12.20
N GLU A 156 -17.30 -15.48 11.65
CA GLU A 156 -16.86 -16.68 12.37
C GLU A 156 -15.39 -16.56 12.83
N GLN A 157 -14.51 -16.02 12.00
CA GLN A 157 -13.10 -15.83 12.36
C GLN A 157 -12.91 -14.83 13.48
N VAL A 158 -13.77 -13.80 13.55
CA VAL A 158 -13.75 -12.83 14.67
C VAL A 158 -14.04 -13.55 15.98
N ILE A 159 -15.09 -14.36 16.01
CA ILE A 159 -15.51 -15.11 17.22
C ILE A 159 -14.42 -16.10 17.63
N LEU A 160 -13.92 -16.90 16.70
CA LEU A 160 -12.89 -17.91 16.97
C LEU A 160 -11.61 -17.26 17.53
N PHE A 161 -11.18 -16.16 16.92
CA PHE A 161 -9.96 -15.47 17.35
C PHE A 161 -10.06 -14.85 18.74
N VAL A 162 -11.21 -14.27 19.07
CA VAL A 162 -11.44 -13.69 20.41
C VAL A 162 -11.52 -14.77 21.49
N LEU A 163 -12.13 -15.91 21.18
CA LEU A 163 -12.24 -17.03 22.12
C LEU A 163 -10.95 -17.82 22.29
N ASP A 164 -10.05 -17.74 21.34
CA ASP A 164 -8.73 -18.38 21.43
C ASP A 164 -7.91 -17.74 22.56
N LYS A 165 -7.35 -18.58 23.42
CA LYS A 165 -6.51 -18.18 24.57
C LYS A 165 -5.02 -18.36 24.31
N ASP A 166 -4.64 -18.83 23.11
CA ASP A 166 -3.23 -19.00 22.78
C ASP A 166 -2.54 -17.60 22.73
N PRO A 167 -1.50 -17.37 23.54
CA PRO A 167 -0.76 -16.12 23.53
C PRO A 167 -0.07 -15.85 22.18
N ALA A 168 0.15 -16.88 21.37
CA ALA A 168 0.75 -16.78 20.03
C ALA A 168 -0.27 -16.50 18.93
N LYS A 169 -1.58 -16.42 19.22
CA LYS A 169 -2.66 -16.30 18.23
C LYS A 169 -2.50 -15.12 17.26
N ARG A 170 -2.01 -13.96 17.75
CA ARG A 170 -1.78 -12.77 16.91
C ARG A 170 -0.69 -13.05 15.86
N GLN A 171 0.40 -13.69 16.26
CA GLN A 171 1.48 -14.07 15.36
C GLN A 171 1.02 -15.14 14.35
N GLN A 172 0.31 -16.15 14.81
CA GLN A 172 -0.25 -17.19 13.93
C GLN A 172 -1.21 -16.61 12.89
N LEU A 173 -2.02 -15.63 13.29
CA LEU A 173 -2.88 -14.91 12.34
C LEU A 173 -2.07 -14.21 11.25
N VAL A 174 -1.01 -13.49 11.62
CA VAL A 174 -0.13 -12.81 10.65
C VAL A 174 0.52 -13.83 9.71
N ASP A 175 1.05 -14.94 10.24
CA ASP A 175 1.69 -16.00 9.45
C ASP A 175 0.70 -16.64 8.45
N ASN A 176 -0.53 -16.89 8.89
CA ASN A 176 -1.59 -17.46 8.05
C ASN A 176 -1.97 -16.50 6.92
N LEU A 177 -2.15 -15.20 7.22
CA LEU A 177 -2.54 -14.20 6.21
C LEU A 177 -1.40 -13.92 5.22
N LEU A 178 -0.14 -13.93 5.63
CA LEU A 178 1.01 -13.80 4.74
C LEU A 178 1.19 -15.02 3.82
N SER A 179 0.64 -16.17 4.21
CA SER A 179 0.63 -17.39 3.39
C SER A 179 -0.60 -17.48 2.46
N ASP A 180 -1.59 -16.62 2.64
CA ASP A 180 -2.80 -16.57 1.84
C ASP A 180 -2.56 -15.79 0.53
N GLN A 181 -3.11 -16.28 -0.60
CA GLN A 181 -2.99 -15.59 -1.89
C GLN A 181 -3.57 -14.18 -1.91
N ARG A 182 -4.49 -13.86 -0.99
CA ARG A 182 -5.06 -12.51 -0.84
C ARG A 182 -4.01 -11.48 -0.47
N PHE A 183 -2.95 -11.87 0.24
CA PHE A 183 -1.81 -11.00 0.56
C PHE A 183 -1.19 -10.43 -0.72
N GLY A 184 -0.76 -11.28 -1.63
CA GLY A 184 -0.15 -10.83 -2.88
C GLY A 184 -1.12 -10.01 -3.73
N ASN A 185 -2.41 -10.39 -3.81
CA ASN A 185 -3.42 -9.65 -4.57
C ASN A 185 -3.66 -8.23 -4.00
N ASN A 186 -3.71 -8.10 -2.67
CA ASN A 186 -3.89 -6.82 -2.00
C ASN A 186 -2.69 -5.88 -2.23
N TRP A 187 -1.48 -6.39 -2.01
CA TRP A 187 -0.28 -5.57 -2.14
C TRP A 187 0.14 -5.34 -3.60
N ALA A 188 -0.21 -6.25 -4.52
CA ALA A 188 -0.09 -6.00 -5.95
C ALA A 188 -0.97 -4.82 -6.41
N SER A 189 -2.18 -4.71 -5.88
CA SER A 189 -3.07 -3.57 -6.15
C SER A 189 -2.48 -2.26 -5.61
N TYR A 190 -1.88 -2.28 -4.42
CA TYR A 190 -1.18 -1.13 -3.85
C TYR A 190 -0.01 -0.67 -4.74
N TRP A 191 0.88 -1.58 -5.10
CA TRP A 191 2.04 -1.26 -5.93
C TRP A 191 1.65 -0.85 -7.35
N ARG A 192 0.58 -1.44 -7.92
CA ARG A 192 0.01 -0.96 -9.18
C ARG A 192 -0.36 0.53 -9.08
N ASP A 193 -0.99 0.95 -7.99
CA ASP A 193 -1.39 2.33 -7.80
C ASP A 193 -0.16 3.23 -7.60
N VAL A 194 0.85 2.81 -6.83
CA VAL A 194 2.14 3.52 -6.71
C VAL A 194 2.80 3.77 -8.07
N ILE A 195 2.76 2.77 -8.97
CA ILE A 195 3.42 2.82 -10.28
C ILE A 195 2.59 3.60 -11.31
N LEU A 196 1.26 3.41 -11.31
CA LEU A 196 0.42 3.95 -12.38
C LEU A 196 -0.28 5.27 -12.03
N TYR A 197 -0.31 5.68 -10.76
CA TYR A 197 -0.98 6.93 -10.37
C TYR A 197 -0.32 8.15 -11.03
N ARG A 198 1.01 8.24 -10.97
CA ARG A 198 1.81 9.34 -11.54
C ARG A 198 2.27 9.08 -12.99
N ARG A 199 1.54 8.27 -13.76
CA ARG A 199 1.87 8.01 -15.16
C ARG A 199 1.76 9.27 -16.03
N THR A 200 2.71 9.47 -16.92
CA THR A 200 2.69 10.52 -17.94
C THR A 200 2.09 10.01 -19.26
N GLU A 201 1.98 8.69 -19.43
CA GLU A 201 1.41 8.04 -20.62
C GLU A 201 0.08 7.34 -20.27
N GLU A 202 -1.04 7.90 -20.70
CA GLU A 202 -2.38 7.36 -20.40
C GLU A 202 -2.60 5.90 -20.87
N ARG A 203 -1.93 5.50 -21.95
CA ARG A 203 -2.01 4.13 -22.48
C ARG A 203 -1.36 3.09 -21.57
N ALA A 204 -0.60 3.51 -20.57
CA ALA A 204 0.00 2.62 -19.57
C ALA A 204 -1.04 1.78 -18.82
N ILE A 205 -2.29 2.23 -18.75
CA ILE A 205 -3.39 1.45 -18.16
C ILE A 205 -3.56 0.07 -18.84
N LEU A 206 -3.03 -0.12 -20.04
CA LEU A 206 -3.02 -1.42 -20.72
C LEU A 206 -2.11 -2.46 -20.04
N SER A 207 -1.13 -2.03 -19.25
CA SER A 207 -0.24 -2.91 -18.48
C SER A 207 -0.80 -3.24 -17.09
N ALA A 208 -1.87 -2.58 -16.64
CA ALA A 208 -2.34 -2.68 -15.26
C ALA A 208 -2.64 -4.12 -14.80
N GLN A 209 -3.24 -4.95 -15.67
CA GLN A 209 -3.54 -6.34 -15.32
C GLN A 209 -2.26 -7.17 -15.23
N ALA A 210 -1.38 -7.09 -16.25
CA ALA A 210 -0.10 -7.82 -16.24
C ALA A 210 0.78 -7.41 -15.06
N LEU A 211 0.78 -6.11 -14.71
CA LEU A 211 1.48 -5.60 -13.52
C LEU A 211 0.92 -6.21 -12.23
N THR A 212 -0.41 -6.25 -12.08
CA THR A 212 -1.04 -6.82 -10.90
C THR A 212 -0.76 -8.32 -10.79
N ASP A 213 -0.84 -9.06 -11.89
CA ASP A 213 -0.58 -10.50 -11.92
C ASP A 213 0.89 -10.79 -11.57
N TYR A 214 1.84 -10.07 -12.19
CA TYR A 214 3.27 -10.15 -11.92
C TYR A 214 3.59 -9.89 -10.44
N LEU A 215 3.11 -8.78 -9.90
CA LEU A 215 3.36 -8.43 -8.50
C LEU A 215 2.69 -9.40 -7.53
N SER A 216 1.47 -9.87 -7.82
CA SER A 216 0.79 -10.87 -6.98
C SER A 216 1.55 -12.18 -6.91
N GLU A 217 2.07 -12.65 -8.03
CA GLU A 217 2.89 -13.87 -8.09
C GLU A 217 4.15 -13.73 -7.25
N HIS A 218 4.94 -12.67 -7.48
CA HIS A 218 6.20 -12.45 -6.75
C HIS A 218 6.02 -12.21 -5.25
N LEU A 219 5.00 -11.46 -4.85
CA LEU A 219 4.69 -11.21 -3.43
C LEU A 219 4.20 -12.49 -2.71
N ASN A 220 3.38 -13.31 -3.37
CA ASN A 220 2.95 -14.59 -2.80
C ASN A 220 4.10 -15.59 -2.72
N ALA A 221 4.98 -15.63 -3.73
CA ALA A 221 6.19 -16.45 -3.73
C ALA A 221 7.25 -15.94 -2.74
N ASN A 222 7.07 -14.76 -2.17
CA ASN A 222 8.06 -14.07 -1.34
C ASN A 222 9.40 -13.85 -2.06
N THR A 223 9.33 -13.50 -3.35
CA THR A 223 10.52 -13.14 -4.14
C THR A 223 11.23 -11.96 -3.46
N PRO A 224 12.56 -12.00 -3.26
CA PRO A 224 13.31 -10.90 -2.68
C PRO A 224 13.06 -9.58 -3.41
N TRP A 225 12.89 -8.49 -2.66
CA TRP A 225 12.50 -7.20 -3.23
C TRP A 225 13.55 -6.59 -4.17
N ASP A 226 14.82 -6.87 -3.94
CA ASP A 226 15.94 -6.49 -4.82
C ASP A 226 15.83 -7.16 -6.20
N GLN A 227 15.42 -8.44 -6.25
CA GLN A 227 15.15 -9.11 -7.51
C GLN A 227 13.97 -8.46 -8.24
N VAL A 228 12.85 -8.22 -7.56
CA VAL A 228 11.68 -7.55 -8.14
C VAL A 228 12.06 -6.18 -8.71
N ALA A 229 12.80 -5.37 -7.95
CA ALA A 229 13.26 -4.06 -8.39
C ALA A 229 14.20 -4.14 -9.61
N SER A 230 15.13 -5.09 -9.61
CA SER A 230 16.05 -5.33 -10.74
C SER A 230 15.29 -5.69 -12.02
N GLU A 231 14.23 -6.48 -11.90
CA GLU A 231 13.38 -6.86 -13.05
C GLU A 231 12.61 -5.66 -13.63
N PHE A 232 12.19 -4.69 -12.80
CA PHE A 232 11.60 -3.43 -13.30
C PHE A 232 12.60 -2.57 -14.06
N VAL A 233 13.83 -2.44 -13.56
CA VAL A 233 14.89 -1.64 -14.20
C VAL A 233 15.30 -2.22 -15.54
N THR A 234 15.39 -3.55 -15.64
CA THR A 234 15.89 -4.25 -16.84
C THR A 234 14.77 -4.68 -17.79
N ALA A 235 13.53 -4.33 -17.52
CA ALA A 235 12.33 -4.82 -18.21
C ALA A 235 12.35 -4.59 -19.73
N THR A 236 11.88 -5.61 -20.45
CA THR A 236 11.55 -5.56 -21.90
C THR A 236 10.36 -6.49 -22.16
N GLY A 237 9.70 -6.34 -23.29
CA GLY A 237 8.61 -7.23 -23.71
C GLY A 237 7.27 -6.55 -23.88
N ASN A 238 6.24 -7.35 -24.14
CA ASN A 238 4.87 -6.89 -24.34
C ASN A 238 4.25 -6.44 -23.03
N VAL A 239 3.71 -5.24 -22.98
CA VAL A 239 3.18 -4.63 -21.75
C VAL A 239 1.92 -5.30 -21.19
N ARG A 240 1.24 -6.14 -21.98
CA ARG A 240 0.09 -6.93 -21.50
C ARG A 240 0.47 -8.30 -20.95
N GLU A 241 1.72 -8.71 -21.14
CA GLU A 241 2.24 -10.01 -20.76
C GLU A 241 3.32 -9.88 -19.68
N ASN A 242 4.18 -8.87 -19.81
CA ASN A 242 5.32 -8.64 -18.92
C ASN A 242 5.03 -7.46 -17.99
N GLY A 243 4.51 -7.74 -16.80
CA GLY A 243 4.08 -6.73 -15.84
C GLY A 243 5.20 -5.80 -15.37
N ASN A 244 6.44 -6.28 -15.28
CA ASN A 244 7.60 -5.47 -14.93
C ASN A 244 7.91 -4.33 -15.92
N THR A 245 7.35 -4.36 -17.15
CA THR A 245 7.48 -3.26 -18.12
C THR A 245 6.65 -2.02 -17.75
N ALA A 246 5.80 -2.12 -16.73
CA ALA A 246 4.80 -1.10 -16.43
C ALA A 246 5.39 0.26 -16.05
N VAL A 247 6.51 0.32 -15.33
CA VAL A 247 7.16 1.61 -14.97
C VAL A 247 7.64 2.32 -16.23
N ILE A 248 8.32 1.63 -17.13
CA ILE A 248 8.80 2.20 -18.40
C ILE A 248 7.60 2.61 -19.27
N MET A 249 6.56 1.79 -19.33
CA MET A 249 5.34 2.11 -20.07
C MET A 249 4.59 3.30 -19.46
N ALA A 250 4.55 3.42 -18.14
CA ALA A 250 3.91 4.53 -17.45
C ALA A 250 4.54 5.88 -17.81
N GLN A 251 5.82 5.89 -18.08
CA GLN A 251 6.58 7.07 -18.47
C GLN A 251 6.83 7.16 -19.99
N GLY A 252 6.09 6.37 -20.77
CA GLY A 252 6.17 6.40 -22.24
C GLY A 252 7.56 6.06 -22.80
N GLY A 253 8.46 5.49 -21.98
CA GLY A 253 9.84 5.22 -22.33
C GLY A 253 10.69 6.48 -22.44
N GLN A 254 10.29 7.59 -21.82
CA GLN A 254 11.09 8.80 -21.73
C GLN A 254 12.22 8.58 -20.70
N PRO A 255 13.48 8.80 -21.04
CA PRO A 255 14.61 8.54 -20.14
C PRO A 255 14.51 9.28 -18.81
N GLU A 256 14.22 10.56 -18.85
CA GLU A 256 14.15 11.46 -17.69
C GLU A 256 13.04 11.01 -16.72
N GLU A 257 11.84 10.81 -17.26
CA GLU A 257 10.68 10.40 -16.47
C GLU A 257 10.86 8.99 -15.91
N THR A 258 11.44 8.08 -16.70
CA THR A 258 11.70 6.69 -16.26
C THR A 258 12.72 6.65 -15.13
N ALA A 259 13.81 7.43 -15.25
CA ALA A 259 14.83 7.53 -14.21
C ALA A 259 14.27 8.11 -12.91
N ALA A 260 13.51 9.21 -13.00
CA ALA A 260 12.89 9.86 -11.86
C ALA A 260 11.92 8.93 -11.13
N GLU A 261 11.06 8.22 -11.86
CA GLU A 261 10.07 7.31 -11.25
C GLU A 261 10.70 6.08 -10.61
N LEU A 262 11.71 5.46 -11.23
CA LEU A 262 12.43 4.34 -10.62
C LEU A 262 13.14 4.78 -9.32
N THR A 263 13.74 5.97 -9.31
CA THR A 263 14.39 6.53 -8.13
C THR A 263 13.37 6.81 -7.03
N ARG A 264 12.22 7.41 -7.35
CA ARG A 264 11.12 7.64 -6.41
C ARG A 264 10.58 6.35 -5.82
N ILE A 265 10.26 5.36 -6.66
CA ILE A 265 9.61 4.11 -6.24
C ILE A 265 10.54 3.26 -5.38
N PHE A 266 11.81 3.08 -5.82
CA PHE A 266 12.72 2.11 -5.22
C PHE A 266 13.76 2.71 -4.27
N MET A 267 14.04 4.00 -4.37
CA MET A 267 15.00 4.68 -3.49
C MET A 267 14.34 5.77 -2.62
N GLY A 268 13.06 6.09 -2.87
CA GLY A 268 12.36 7.12 -2.11
C GLY A 268 12.95 8.51 -2.30
N ILE A 269 13.55 8.81 -3.45
CA ILE A 269 14.18 10.11 -3.73
C ILE A 269 13.44 10.79 -4.87
N GLN A 270 12.89 11.97 -4.62
CA GLN A 270 12.24 12.81 -5.63
C GLN A 270 13.28 13.69 -6.33
N ILE A 271 13.96 13.14 -7.32
CA ILE A 271 15.00 13.86 -8.07
C ILE A 271 14.46 14.70 -9.24
N GLN A 272 13.15 14.69 -9.50
CA GLN A 272 12.53 15.35 -10.68
C GLN A 272 12.86 16.83 -10.79
N CYS A 273 12.95 17.57 -9.66
CA CYS A 273 13.29 18.99 -9.68
C CYS A 273 14.67 19.26 -10.28
N ALA A 274 15.60 18.32 -10.17
CA ALA A 274 16.94 18.42 -10.73
C ALA A 274 16.99 18.30 -12.27
N GLN A 275 15.86 18.07 -12.94
CA GLN A 275 15.78 18.04 -14.40
C GLN A 275 16.10 19.41 -15.05
N CYS A 276 15.69 20.52 -14.43
CA CYS A 276 15.81 21.85 -14.99
C CYS A 276 16.86 22.72 -14.29
N HIS A 277 17.05 22.55 -13.00
CA HIS A 277 17.99 23.30 -12.16
C HIS A 277 18.48 22.39 -11.02
N ASP A 278 19.49 22.79 -10.28
CA ASP A 278 19.90 22.06 -9.09
C ASP A 278 18.74 21.96 -8.10
N HIS A 279 18.64 20.83 -7.40
CA HIS A 279 17.49 20.56 -6.54
C HIS A 279 17.37 21.64 -5.45
N PRO A 280 16.19 22.28 -5.26
CA PRO A 280 16.07 23.47 -4.41
C PRO A 280 16.20 23.17 -2.91
N TYR A 281 16.04 21.92 -2.50
CA TYR A 281 15.99 21.50 -1.09
C TYR A 281 16.90 20.31 -0.78
N ASP A 282 17.62 19.78 -1.78
CA ASP A 282 18.53 18.65 -1.63
C ASP A 282 19.84 18.91 -2.38
N SER A 283 20.86 18.12 -2.08
CA SER A 283 22.20 18.23 -2.67
C SER A 283 22.32 17.74 -4.12
N TRP A 284 21.21 17.31 -4.73
CA TRP A 284 21.21 16.79 -6.10
C TRP A 284 21.32 17.90 -7.12
N ASN A 285 22.31 17.82 -8.00
CA ASN A 285 22.47 18.77 -9.08
C ASN A 285 21.89 18.27 -10.41
N ARG A 286 21.72 19.18 -11.35
CA ARG A 286 21.13 18.92 -12.67
C ARG A 286 21.95 17.90 -13.48
N GLU A 287 23.28 17.95 -13.39
CA GLU A 287 24.16 17.01 -14.10
C GLU A 287 23.91 15.57 -13.62
N GLN A 288 23.85 15.34 -12.31
CA GLN A 288 23.57 14.02 -11.72
C GLN A 288 22.22 13.44 -12.18
N PHE A 289 21.18 14.27 -12.29
CA PHE A 289 19.90 13.84 -12.84
C PHE A 289 20.02 13.32 -14.28
N HIS A 290 20.71 14.09 -15.13
CA HIS A 290 20.88 13.72 -16.54
C HIS A 290 21.87 12.57 -16.74
N GLU A 291 22.85 12.40 -15.88
CA GLU A 291 23.71 11.20 -15.82
C GLU A 291 22.90 9.94 -15.50
N LEU A 292 21.93 10.04 -14.56
CA LEU A 292 21.01 8.94 -14.26
C LEU A 292 20.06 8.66 -15.43
N ALA A 293 19.49 9.69 -16.05
CA ALA A 293 18.64 9.53 -17.23
C ALA A 293 19.37 8.88 -18.41
N ALA A 294 20.70 9.03 -18.47
CA ALA A 294 21.54 8.44 -19.53
C ALA A 294 21.61 6.90 -19.51
N PHE A 295 21.05 6.24 -18.51
CA PHE A 295 20.85 4.77 -18.53
C PHE A 295 19.74 4.31 -19.47
N PHE A 296 18.75 5.17 -19.82
CA PHE A 296 17.52 4.76 -20.50
C PHE A 296 17.33 5.23 -21.95
N PRO A 297 18.21 6.01 -22.62
CA PRO A 297 17.91 6.58 -23.94
C PRO A 297 17.76 5.53 -25.05
N ARG A 298 18.21 4.30 -24.80
CA ARG A 298 18.10 3.17 -25.75
C ARG A 298 16.81 2.36 -25.59
N VAL A 299 16.05 2.64 -24.52
CA VAL A 299 14.74 2.01 -24.28
C VAL A 299 13.66 2.77 -25.05
N ALA A 300 12.75 2.08 -25.67
CA ALA A 300 11.64 2.67 -26.39
C ALA A 300 10.34 1.87 -26.22
N VAL A 301 9.24 2.58 -26.06
CA VAL A 301 7.88 2.01 -26.10
C VAL A 301 7.36 2.13 -27.53
N ARG A 302 6.98 1.01 -28.14
CA ARG A 302 6.48 0.96 -29.51
C ARG A 302 5.18 0.17 -29.60
N PRO A 303 4.28 0.50 -30.57
CA PRO A 303 3.15 -0.37 -30.87
C PRO A 303 3.63 -1.77 -31.28
N ASP A 304 3.09 -2.80 -30.64
CA ASP A 304 3.32 -4.18 -31.06
C ASP A 304 2.40 -4.52 -32.22
N ARG A 305 2.97 -4.65 -33.41
CA ARG A 305 2.23 -4.96 -34.64
C ARG A 305 2.03 -6.47 -34.84
N SER A 306 2.70 -7.30 -34.05
CA SER A 306 2.57 -8.76 -34.11
C SER A 306 1.42 -9.28 -33.27
N ALA A 307 0.97 -8.51 -32.27
CA ALA A 307 -0.12 -8.88 -31.39
C ALA A 307 -1.49 -8.75 -32.07
N MET A 308 -2.39 -9.71 -31.81
CA MET A 308 -3.77 -9.68 -32.33
C MET A 308 -4.60 -8.51 -31.73
N GLN A 309 -4.25 -8.07 -30.54
CA GLN A 309 -4.90 -6.92 -29.88
C GLN A 309 -3.92 -5.74 -29.82
N ARG A 310 -4.48 -4.52 -29.89
CA ARG A 310 -3.67 -3.30 -29.73
C ARG A 310 -2.93 -3.32 -28.39
N THR A 311 -1.62 -3.36 -28.47
CA THR A 311 -0.71 -3.35 -27.34
C THR A 311 0.59 -2.63 -27.68
N PHE A 312 1.48 -2.52 -26.69
CA PHE A 312 2.80 -1.93 -26.85
C PHE A 312 3.87 -2.91 -26.39
N ILE A 313 5.09 -2.69 -26.86
CA ILE A 313 6.26 -3.46 -26.48
C ILE A 313 7.36 -2.50 -26.03
N VAL A 314 7.98 -2.81 -24.91
CA VAL A 314 9.22 -2.17 -24.46
C VAL A 314 10.38 -2.87 -25.11
N VAL A 315 11.20 -2.15 -25.84
CA VAL A 315 12.35 -2.69 -26.56
C VAL A 315 13.61 -1.91 -26.25
N ALA A 316 14.75 -2.62 -26.19
CA ALA A 316 16.07 -2.02 -26.17
C ALA A 316 16.63 -1.89 -27.59
N ASN A 317 17.34 -0.80 -27.87
CA ASN A 317 17.91 -0.53 -29.18
C ASN A 317 19.39 -0.15 -29.08
N ASP A 318 20.26 -1.12 -29.23
CA ASP A 318 21.73 -0.93 -29.23
C ASP A 318 22.31 -0.62 -30.61
N ARG A 319 21.46 -0.40 -31.62
CA ARG A 319 21.94 -0.04 -32.95
C ARG A 319 22.39 1.41 -32.94
N PRO A 320 23.62 1.70 -33.42
CA PRO A 320 24.09 3.07 -33.55
C PRO A 320 23.14 3.88 -34.41
N ALA A 321 22.93 5.14 -34.03
CA ALA A 321 22.10 6.06 -34.80
C ALA A 321 22.60 6.09 -36.25
N ARG A 322 21.76 5.69 -37.21
CA ARG A 322 22.11 5.81 -38.63
C ARG A 322 22.44 7.26 -38.91
N ARG A 323 23.67 7.56 -39.38
CA ARG A 323 24.05 8.87 -39.90
C ARG A 323 22.97 9.37 -40.84
N LYS A 324 22.44 10.57 -40.58
CA LYS A 324 21.37 11.20 -41.38
C LYS A 324 21.78 11.24 -42.84
N ARG A 325 21.07 10.55 -43.71
CA ARG A 325 21.03 10.88 -45.12
C ARG A 325 20.30 12.24 -45.22
N LYS A 326 20.95 13.24 -45.80
CA LYS A 326 20.37 14.57 -46.05
C LYS A 326 19.03 14.40 -46.73
N GLN A 327 17.90 14.68 -46.06
CA GLN A 327 16.63 14.93 -46.73
C GLN A 327 15.62 15.59 -45.79
N ASN A 328 15.19 16.75 -46.23
CA ASN A 328 13.94 17.50 -45.95
C ASN A 328 13.37 17.63 -44.51
N ASN A 329 13.20 18.84 -44.24
CA ASN A 329 12.55 19.71 -43.25
C ASN A 329 11.32 19.26 -42.48
N ASN A 330 11.20 18.03 -42.01
CA ASN A 330 10.24 17.66 -40.96
C ASN A 330 10.98 16.86 -39.89
N ASN A 331 11.76 17.59 -39.07
CA ASN A 331 12.62 17.06 -38.03
C ASN A 331 11.82 16.69 -36.77
N ARG A 332 11.07 15.63 -36.76
CA ARG A 332 10.92 14.86 -35.53
C ARG A 332 12.25 14.15 -35.32
N ARG A 333 13.05 14.63 -34.37
CA ARG A 333 14.27 13.96 -33.89
C ARG A 333 13.86 12.55 -33.45
N ARG A 334 14.07 11.53 -34.30
CA ARG A 334 14.10 10.14 -33.86
C ARG A 334 15.32 10.06 -32.94
N GLY A 335 15.06 9.78 -31.65
CA GLY A 335 16.04 9.88 -30.60
C GLY A 335 17.41 9.33 -30.97
N THR A 336 18.42 10.12 -30.67
CA THR A 336 19.79 9.62 -30.58
C THR A 336 19.80 8.52 -29.53
N PRO A 337 20.54 7.42 -29.71
CA PRO A 337 20.61 6.34 -28.70
C PRO A 337 21.32 6.78 -27.40
N GLU A 338 21.73 8.05 -27.30
CA GLU A 338 22.38 8.64 -26.14
C GLU A 338 21.62 9.85 -25.63
N HIS A 339 21.72 10.08 -24.33
CA HIS A 339 21.05 11.18 -23.64
C HIS A 339 21.85 12.46 -23.75
N HIS A 340 21.15 13.57 -23.96
CA HIS A 340 21.74 14.90 -23.98
C HIS A 340 21.00 15.81 -23.00
N MET A 341 21.70 16.36 -22.06
CA MET A 341 21.18 17.41 -21.19
C MET A 341 20.86 18.65 -22.02
N PRO A 342 19.61 19.14 -22.02
CA PRO A 342 19.20 20.30 -22.81
C PRO A 342 20.01 21.56 -22.43
N ASP A 343 20.35 22.35 -23.41
CA ASP A 343 20.85 23.74 -23.17
C ASP A 343 19.62 24.63 -22.92
N LEU A 344 19.53 25.20 -21.72
CA LEU A 344 18.37 26.02 -21.32
C LEU A 344 18.41 27.42 -21.95
N ASP A 345 19.60 27.95 -22.24
CA ASP A 345 19.79 29.24 -22.89
C ASP A 345 19.56 29.14 -24.40
N ASN A 346 19.84 27.97 -24.97
CA ASN A 346 19.62 27.66 -26.38
C ASN A 346 18.92 26.33 -26.60
N PRO A 347 17.58 26.23 -26.44
CA PRO A 347 16.83 24.99 -26.58
C PRO A 347 16.90 24.30 -27.95
N SER A 348 17.42 25.01 -28.98
CA SER A 348 17.65 24.43 -30.31
C SER A 348 19.03 23.80 -30.47
N ALA A 349 19.93 23.98 -29.54
CA ALA A 349 21.24 23.33 -29.51
C ALA A 349 21.12 21.82 -29.27
N ALA A 350 22.19 21.09 -29.56
CA ALA A 350 22.22 19.63 -29.34
C ALA A 350 22.19 19.25 -27.85
N GLY A 351 22.51 20.16 -26.98
CA GLY A 351 22.74 19.93 -25.57
C GLY A 351 24.06 19.21 -25.27
N THR A 352 24.34 18.99 -24.00
CA THR A 352 25.54 18.28 -23.53
C THR A 352 25.32 16.79 -23.54
N LEU A 353 26.21 16.02 -24.20
CA LEU A 353 26.15 14.54 -24.17
C LEU A 353 26.43 14.06 -22.74
N MET A 354 25.51 13.26 -22.21
CA MET A 354 25.62 12.71 -20.87
C MET A 354 26.11 11.26 -20.89
N VAL A 355 27.01 10.96 -19.96
CA VAL A 355 27.54 9.61 -19.74
C VAL A 355 26.77 9.01 -18.57
N PRO A 356 26.26 7.74 -18.67
CA PRO A 356 25.62 7.11 -17.55
C PRO A 356 26.51 7.08 -16.30
N ALA A 357 26.05 7.64 -15.20
CA ALA A 357 26.77 7.60 -13.94
C ALA A 357 25.81 7.31 -12.77
N LEU A 358 26.33 6.57 -11.79
CA LEU A 358 25.63 6.26 -10.54
C LEU A 358 25.72 7.47 -9.61
N PHE A 359 24.63 8.16 -9.41
CA PHE A 359 24.65 9.53 -8.85
C PHE A 359 25.15 9.65 -7.41
N THR A 360 25.13 8.54 -6.61
CA THR A 360 25.69 8.59 -5.24
C THR A 360 27.20 8.28 -5.20
N THR A 361 27.72 7.49 -6.14
CA THR A 361 29.13 7.09 -6.18
C THR A 361 29.94 7.81 -7.24
N GLY A 362 29.28 8.44 -8.22
CA GLY A 362 29.92 9.05 -9.38
C GLY A 362 30.55 8.05 -10.35
N GLN A 363 30.34 6.73 -10.16
CA GLN A 363 30.87 5.70 -11.06
C GLN A 363 30.22 5.82 -12.43
N ARG A 364 31.03 6.03 -13.47
CA ARG A 364 30.59 6.23 -14.87
C ARG A 364 30.74 4.95 -15.69
N LEU A 365 29.80 4.73 -16.62
CA LEU A 365 29.84 3.65 -17.60
C LEU A 365 30.23 4.21 -18.97
N ALA A 366 31.01 3.44 -19.74
CA ALA A 366 31.36 3.85 -21.10
C ALA A 366 30.12 3.90 -22.03
N LEU A 367 30.14 4.82 -23.00
CA LEU A 367 29.01 5.03 -23.93
C LEU A 367 28.75 3.84 -24.88
N ASP A 368 29.75 3.00 -25.13
CA ASP A 368 29.65 1.81 -26.00
C ASP A 368 29.03 0.59 -25.30
N VAL A 369 28.87 0.64 -23.98
CA VAL A 369 28.20 -0.42 -23.20
C VAL A 369 26.76 -0.59 -23.68
N LYS A 370 26.30 -1.83 -23.89
CA LYS A 370 24.93 -2.15 -24.33
C LYS A 370 23.88 -1.77 -23.30
N ASP A 371 22.64 -1.55 -23.77
CA ASP A 371 21.50 -1.22 -22.90
C ASP A 371 21.31 -2.24 -21.78
N SER A 372 21.35 -3.53 -22.09
CA SER A 372 21.18 -4.59 -21.09
C SER A 372 22.23 -4.52 -19.98
N GLU A 373 23.48 -4.21 -20.32
CA GLU A 373 24.57 -4.10 -19.35
C GLU A 373 24.47 -2.77 -18.57
N ARG A 374 24.07 -1.65 -19.23
CA ARG A 374 23.82 -0.38 -18.56
C ARG A 374 22.74 -0.53 -17.48
N ARG A 375 21.56 -1.07 -17.85
CA ARG A 375 20.46 -1.23 -16.92
C ARG A 375 20.73 -2.29 -15.86
N ALA A 376 21.47 -3.35 -16.18
CA ALA A 376 21.93 -4.31 -15.18
C ALA A 376 22.89 -3.67 -14.16
N ALA A 377 23.81 -2.80 -14.59
CA ALA A 377 24.69 -2.07 -13.68
C ALA A 377 23.91 -1.09 -12.79
N LEU A 378 22.91 -0.39 -13.34
CA LEU A 378 22.01 0.47 -12.56
C LEU A 378 21.22 -0.34 -11.52
N ALA A 379 20.65 -1.47 -11.92
CA ALA A 379 19.92 -2.36 -11.04
C ALA A 379 20.81 -2.90 -9.90
N ALA A 380 21.99 -3.38 -10.21
CA ALA A 380 22.95 -3.90 -9.24
C ALA A 380 23.39 -2.84 -8.22
N TRP A 381 23.63 -1.61 -8.68
CA TRP A 381 23.93 -0.50 -7.76
C TRP A 381 22.72 -0.11 -6.91
N MET A 382 21.53 0.01 -7.51
CA MET A 382 20.32 0.43 -6.81
C MET A 382 19.96 -0.54 -5.68
N THR A 383 20.11 -1.84 -5.92
CA THR A 383 19.77 -2.90 -4.96
C THR A 383 20.94 -3.38 -4.11
N SER A 384 22.13 -2.76 -4.25
CA SER A 384 23.31 -3.10 -3.45
C SER A 384 23.03 -2.94 -1.95
N PRO A 385 23.52 -3.86 -1.10
CA PRO A 385 23.46 -3.70 0.36
C PRO A 385 24.11 -2.39 0.86
N ASP A 386 25.07 -1.85 0.12
CA ASP A 386 25.73 -0.57 0.42
C ASP A 386 24.86 0.65 0.08
N ASN A 387 23.76 0.45 -0.68
CA ASN A 387 22.82 1.50 -1.01
C ASN A 387 21.66 1.53 -0.01
N ALA A 388 21.85 2.22 1.08
CA ALA A 388 20.87 2.33 2.16
C ALA A 388 19.51 2.93 1.72
N TRP A 389 19.46 3.69 0.62
CA TRP A 389 18.21 4.29 0.12
C TRP A 389 17.19 3.23 -0.28
N PHE A 390 17.65 2.11 -0.87
CA PHE A 390 16.79 1.05 -1.33
C PHE A 390 16.00 0.38 -0.19
N SER A 391 16.69 -0.03 0.88
CA SER A 391 16.02 -0.62 2.04
C SER A 391 15.18 0.41 2.80
N LYS A 392 15.68 1.64 2.97
CA LYS A 392 14.94 2.73 3.63
C LYS A 392 13.64 3.08 2.91
N ALA A 393 13.63 3.10 1.58
CA ALA A 393 12.43 3.40 0.81
C ALA A 393 11.29 2.42 1.11
N LEU A 394 11.57 1.12 1.07
CA LEU A 394 10.55 0.11 1.36
C LEU A 394 10.13 0.12 2.83
N VAL A 395 11.10 0.18 3.74
CA VAL A 395 10.82 0.22 5.19
C VAL A 395 9.94 1.42 5.55
N ASN A 396 10.29 2.62 5.09
CA ASN A 396 9.49 3.82 5.35
C ASN A 396 8.05 3.68 4.81
N ARG A 397 7.91 3.17 3.60
CA ARG A 397 6.63 2.99 2.93
C ARG A 397 5.75 1.97 3.64
N LEU A 398 6.27 0.78 3.96
CA LEU A 398 5.50 -0.25 4.66
C LEU A 398 5.21 0.13 6.11
N TRP A 399 6.14 0.77 6.79
CA TRP A 399 5.90 1.31 8.13
C TRP A 399 4.76 2.33 8.12
N SER A 400 4.80 3.29 7.20
CA SER A 400 3.72 4.29 7.05
C SER A 400 2.37 3.64 6.74
N GLU A 401 2.34 2.63 5.86
CA GLU A 401 1.10 1.93 5.53
C GLU A 401 0.53 1.13 6.72
N MET A 402 1.37 0.59 7.59
CA MET A 402 0.92 -0.25 8.70
C MET A 402 0.70 0.54 10.00
N VAL A 403 1.53 1.54 10.30
CA VAL A 403 1.44 2.34 11.53
C VAL A 403 0.61 3.62 11.31
N GLY A 404 0.55 4.09 10.05
CA GLY A 404 -0.23 5.25 9.63
C GLY A 404 0.56 6.56 9.58
N GLU A 405 1.86 6.53 9.87
CA GLU A 405 2.82 7.62 9.67
C GLU A 405 4.21 7.05 9.43
N GLY A 406 5.00 7.69 8.56
CA GLY A 406 6.35 7.24 8.20
C GLY A 406 7.44 7.79 9.12
N PHE A 407 8.63 7.19 9.05
CA PHE A 407 9.84 7.78 9.65
C PHE A 407 10.20 9.11 8.98
N ARG A 408 9.91 9.22 7.68
CA ARG A 408 10.00 10.45 6.89
C ARG A 408 8.71 10.67 6.10
N GLU A 409 8.31 11.91 5.94
CA GLU A 409 7.16 12.33 5.14
C GLU A 409 7.54 13.58 4.33
N PRO A 410 7.12 13.65 3.05
CA PRO A 410 6.39 12.62 2.28
C PRO A 410 7.14 11.29 2.16
N ILE A 411 6.40 10.18 1.95
CA ILE A 411 6.92 8.80 2.08
C ILE A 411 8.07 8.50 1.12
N ASP A 412 8.06 9.09 -0.06
CA ASP A 412 9.04 8.91 -1.12
C ASP A 412 9.91 10.16 -1.36
N ASP A 413 10.10 10.96 -0.30
CA ASP A 413 10.99 12.10 -0.26
C ASP A 413 12.03 11.94 0.87
N LEU A 414 12.91 10.95 0.69
CA LEU A 414 13.93 10.56 1.66
C LEU A 414 15.26 11.32 1.48
N GLY A 415 15.27 12.43 0.75
CA GLY A 415 16.48 13.20 0.47
C GLY A 415 17.41 13.37 1.67
N PRO A 416 18.73 13.60 1.47
CA PRO A 416 19.72 13.61 2.55
C PRO A 416 19.44 14.66 3.62
N ASP A 417 18.82 15.77 3.24
CA ASP A 417 18.57 16.92 4.12
C ASP A 417 17.19 16.88 4.79
N ARG A 418 16.46 15.76 4.68
CA ARG A 418 15.14 15.61 5.29
C ARG A 418 15.21 15.18 6.75
N GLU A 419 14.38 15.81 7.57
CA GLU A 419 14.20 15.42 8.97
C GLU A 419 13.65 13.99 9.07
N THR A 420 14.21 13.21 9.99
CA THR A 420 13.83 11.83 10.23
C THR A 420 13.32 11.68 11.67
N ARG A 421 12.12 11.14 11.82
CA ARG A 421 11.59 10.70 13.12
C ARG A 421 12.33 9.41 13.51
N ALA A 422 12.81 9.33 14.74
CA ALA A 422 13.54 8.16 15.24
C ALA A 422 14.62 7.62 14.27
N PRO A 423 15.68 8.40 13.99
CA PRO A 423 16.68 8.06 12.97
C PRO A 423 17.45 6.77 13.26
N GLN A 424 17.76 6.44 14.53
CA GLN A 424 18.44 5.20 14.87
C GLN A 424 17.54 3.98 14.65
N THR A 425 16.26 4.09 15.01
CA THR A 425 15.26 3.04 14.75
C THR A 425 15.10 2.80 13.26
N PHE A 426 15.01 3.86 12.46
CA PHE A 426 14.87 3.75 11.01
C PHE A 426 16.08 3.10 10.35
N GLU A 427 17.29 3.51 10.74
CA GLU A 427 18.53 2.93 10.24
C GLU A 427 18.64 1.45 10.61
N PHE A 428 18.38 1.11 11.88
CA PHE A 428 18.42 -0.26 12.36
C PHE A 428 17.47 -1.17 11.59
N LEU A 429 16.21 -0.75 11.42
CA LEU A 429 15.20 -1.56 10.71
C LEU A 429 15.54 -1.72 9.23
N ALA A 430 16.09 -0.69 8.59
CA ALA A 430 16.53 -0.75 7.20
C ALA A 430 17.70 -1.73 7.01
N GLN A 431 18.69 -1.70 7.92
CA GLN A 431 19.81 -2.64 7.92
C GLN A 431 19.36 -4.07 8.19
N ALA A 432 18.45 -4.28 9.14
CA ALA A 432 17.89 -5.60 9.44
C ALA A 432 17.09 -6.16 8.25
N PHE A 433 16.37 -5.31 7.51
CA PHE A 433 15.69 -5.70 6.28
C PHE A 433 16.68 -6.11 5.17
N THR A 434 17.78 -5.38 4.99
CA THR A 434 18.87 -5.79 4.08
C THR A 434 19.44 -7.15 4.49
N GLN A 435 19.71 -7.35 5.78
CA GLN A 435 20.25 -8.61 6.33
C GLN A 435 19.25 -9.78 6.22
N SER A 436 17.94 -9.51 6.14
CA SER A 436 16.94 -10.53 5.88
C SER A 436 16.97 -11.07 4.44
N GLY A 437 17.81 -10.50 3.56
CA GLY A 437 17.81 -10.78 2.13
C GLY A 437 16.64 -10.13 1.40
N TYR A 438 16.22 -8.96 1.85
CA TYR A 438 15.09 -8.20 1.31
C TYR A 438 13.76 -8.97 1.32
N ASP A 439 13.56 -9.80 2.35
CA ASP A 439 12.35 -10.58 2.57
C ASP A 439 11.18 -9.67 3.01
N ILE A 440 10.24 -9.45 2.08
CA ILE A 440 9.07 -8.59 2.34
C ILE A 440 8.18 -9.16 3.44
N LYS A 441 7.92 -10.48 3.45
CA LYS A 441 7.06 -11.09 4.48
C LYS A 441 7.69 -11.02 5.85
N TRP A 442 9.01 -11.14 5.93
CA TRP A 442 9.76 -10.88 7.16
C TRP A 442 9.53 -9.45 7.68
N LEU A 443 9.57 -8.45 6.78
CA LEU A 443 9.34 -7.06 7.17
C LEU A 443 7.91 -6.84 7.69
N PHE A 444 6.90 -7.42 7.05
CA PHE A 444 5.51 -7.38 7.54
C PHE A 444 5.37 -8.03 8.92
N LYS A 445 6.01 -9.18 9.15
CA LYS A 445 6.04 -9.86 10.46
C LYS A 445 6.69 -8.98 11.52
N THR A 446 7.81 -8.36 11.17
CA THR A 446 8.55 -7.48 12.09
C THR A 446 7.69 -6.29 12.50
N ILE A 447 7.14 -5.55 11.54
CA ILE A 447 6.31 -4.36 11.82
C ILE A 447 5.07 -4.76 12.64
N SER A 448 4.36 -5.83 12.27
CA SER A 448 3.15 -6.27 12.97
C SER A 448 3.41 -6.75 14.41
N ALA A 449 4.65 -7.16 14.71
CA ALA A 449 5.06 -7.56 16.04
C ALA A 449 5.44 -6.38 16.95
N THR A 450 5.72 -5.18 16.39
CA THR A 450 6.07 -3.99 17.20
C THR A 450 4.89 -3.46 18.00
N GLN A 451 5.19 -2.83 19.15
CA GLN A 451 4.17 -2.13 19.93
C GLN A 451 3.53 -0.97 19.15
N ALA A 452 4.32 -0.26 18.34
CA ALA A 452 3.82 0.84 17.50
C ALA A 452 2.63 0.39 16.62
N TYR A 453 2.72 -0.80 16.01
CA TYR A 453 1.61 -1.37 15.24
C TYR A 453 0.46 -1.85 16.14
N GLN A 454 0.75 -2.43 17.29
CA GLN A 454 -0.25 -3.03 18.17
C GLN A 454 -0.95 -2.03 19.10
N ARG A 455 -0.55 -0.74 19.11
CA ARG A 455 -1.24 0.30 19.87
C ARG A 455 -2.64 0.57 19.33
N GLN A 456 -3.51 1.07 20.22
CA GLN A 456 -4.81 1.62 19.84
C GLN A 456 -4.64 2.76 18.85
N SER A 457 -5.61 2.92 17.97
CA SER A 457 -5.64 4.02 17.00
C SER A 457 -6.14 5.31 17.63
N ARG A 458 -5.39 6.40 17.39
CA ARG A 458 -5.81 7.77 17.76
C ARG A 458 -5.58 8.70 16.58
N SER A 459 -6.57 9.54 16.25
CA SER A 459 -6.38 10.61 15.29
C SER A 459 -5.41 11.64 15.85
N ARG A 460 -4.48 12.14 15.02
CA ARG A 460 -3.59 13.23 15.44
C ARG A 460 -4.41 14.51 15.67
N GLN A 461 -4.24 15.13 16.82
CA GLN A 461 -4.95 16.38 17.18
C GLN A 461 -4.10 17.62 16.88
N ASN A 462 -2.77 17.51 17.00
CA ASN A 462 -1.84 18.60 16.72
C ASN A 462 -0.51 18.06 16.18
N ALA A 463 0.35 18.94 15.65
CA ALA A 463 1.65 18.58 15.09
C ALA A 463 2.69 18.20 16.15
N GLU A 464 2.48 18.59 17.41
CA GLU A 464 3.40 18.37 18.53
C GLU A 464 3.24 16.98 19.16
N GLU A 465 2.22 16.20 18.75
CA GLU A 465 2.06 14.83 19.22
C GLU A 465 3.27 13.99 18.86
N ILE A 466 3.71 13.18 19.82
CA ILE A 466 4.86 12.31 19.68
C ILE A 466 4.60 11.27 18.58
N PRO A 467 5.49 11.15 17.58
CA PRO A 467 5.34 10.15 16.53
C PRO A 467 5.26 8.73 17.11
N PHE A 468 4.46 7.87 16.48
CA PHE A 468 4.31 6.45 16.82
C PHE A 468 3.77 6.16 18.24
N ALA A 469 3.34 7.20 18.98
CA ALA A 469 2.74 7.03 20.31
C ALA A 469 1.35 6.34 20.23
N ALA A 470 0.72 6.34 19.09
CA ALA A 470 -0.49 5.59 18.77
C ALA A 470 -0.44 5.13 17.32
N ASN A 471 -1.17 4.09 16.98
CA ASN A 471 -1.44 3.79 15.58
C ASN A 471 -2.36 4.88 14.99
N ARG A 472 -2.24 5.20 13.70
CA ARG A 472 -3.07 6.25 13.09
C ARG A 472 -4.19 5.64 12.25
N PRO A 473 -5.45 6.10 12.44
CA PRO A 473 -6.53 5.72 11.55
C PRO A 473 -6.22 6.19 10.14
N ARG A 474 -6.42 5.32 9.17
CA ARG A 474 -6.25 5.69 7.76
C ARG A 474 -7.46 5.26 6.94
N ARG A 475 -7.70 6.00 5.89
CA ARG A 475 -8.76 5.68 4.96
C ARG A 475 -8.45 4.38 4.21
N LEU A 476 -9.46 3.53 4.01
CA LEU A 476 -9.30 2.34 3.19
C LEU A 476 -9.00 2.74 1.74
N ARG A 477 -8.03 2.06 1.13
CA ARG A 477 -7.78 2.19 -0.31
C ARG A 477 -9.01 1.77 -1.11
N ALA A 478 -9.14 2.30 -2.30
CA ALA A 478 -10.28 2.04 -3.17
C ALA A 478 -10.56 0.54 -3.37
N ASP A 479 -9.52 -0.26 -3.64
CA ASP A 479 -9.64 -1.71 -3.81
C ASP A 479 -10.08 -2.41 -2.54
N THR A 480 -9.51 -2.03 -1.39
CA THR A 480 -9.86 -2.59 -0.08
C THR A 480 -11.31 -2.27 0.28
N LEU A 481 -11.73 -1.01 0.08
CA LEU A 481 -13.12 -0.59 0.31
C LEU A 481 -14.09 -1.34 -0.60
N PHE A 482 -13.74 -1.51 -1.88
CA PHE A 482 -14.56 -2.25 -2.84
C PHE A 482 -14.67 -3.73 -2.47
N ASN A 483 -13.57 -4.39 -2.09
CA ASN A 483 -13.56 -5.77 -1.63
C ASN A 483 -14.39 -5.95 -0.35
N THR A 484 -14.27 -5.02 0.58
CA THR A 484 -15.05 -5.01 1.83
C THR A 484 -16.56 -4.91 1.53
N LEU A 485 -16.95 -4.01 0.61
CA LEU A 485 -18.35 -3.92 0.15
C LEU A 485 -18.84 -5.22 -0.48
N LEU A 486 -18.05 -5.87 -1.33
CA LEU A 486 -18.43 -7.17 -1.93
C LEU A 486 -18.64 -8.23 -0.86
N THR A 487 -17.74 -8.30 0.14
CA THR A 487 -17.81 -9.27 1.23
C THR A 487 -19.04 -9.04 2.11
N VAL A 488 -19.29 -7.80 2.51
CA VAL A 488 -20.41 -7.45 3.41
C VAL A 488 -21.76 -7.64 2.74
N LEU A 489 -21.87 -7.27 1.46
CA LEU A 489 -23.10 -7.38 0.69
C LEU A 489 -23.33 -8.79 0.09
N ASP A 490 -22.37 -9.70 0.25
CA ASP A 490 -22.35 -11.01 -0.44
C ASP A 490 -22.62 -10.86 -1.95
N ALA A 491 -21.97 -9.84 -2.54
CA ALA A 491 -22.19 -9.43 -3.91
C ALA A 491 -20.99 -9.83 -4.79
N LYS A 492 -21.27 -10.11 -6.05
CA LYS A 492 -20.23 -10.24 -7.06
C LYS A 492 -19.91 -8.87 -7.64
N GLU A 493 -18.70 -8.70 -8.16
CA GLU A 493 -18.25 -7.44 -8.77
C GLU A 493 -19.25 -6.89 -9.81
N GLN A 494 -19.86 -7.76 -10.60
CA GLN A 494 -20.88 -7.41 -11.59
C GLN A 494 -22.19 -6.88 -10.99
N ASP A 495 -22.50 -7.19 -9.74
CA ASP A 495 -23.75 -6.80 -9.08
C ASP A 495 -23.70 -5.33 -8.59
N LEU A 496 -22.49 -4.83 -8.25
CA LEU A 496 -22.26 -3.44 -7.87
C LEU A 496 -22.30 -2.49 -9.07
N GLY A 497 -22.64 -2.96 -10.25
CA GLY A 497 -22.75 -2.19 -11.46
C GLY A 497 -24.11 -1.68 -11.83
N GLY A 498 -24.13 -0.51 -12.48
CA GLY A 498 -25.35 0.09 -13.00
C GLY A 498 -26.00 -0.71 -14.15
N ARG A 499 -27.31 -0.50 -14.34
CA ARG A 499 -28.20 -1.20 -15.28
C ARG A 499 -27.59 -1.57 -16.63
N ARG A 500 -27.96 -2.74 -17.11
CA ARG A 500 -27.58 -3.45 -18.35
C ARG A 500 -27.56 -2.66 -19.70
N ASN A 501 -27.93 -1.40 -19.73
CA ASN A 501 -28.03 -0.64 -21.00
C ASN A 501 -26.69 -0.13 -21.53
N SER A 502 -25.56 -0.39 -20.86
CA SER A 502 -24.22 -0.08 -21.36
C SER A 502 -23.46 -1.28 -21.94
N ALA A 503 -24.16 -2.38 -22.25
CA ALA A 503 -23.57 -3.62 -22.79
C ALA A 503 -22.77 -3.43 -24.10
N ARG A 504 -22.82 -2.27 -24.72
CA ARG A 504 -22.01 -1.91 -25.90
C ARG A 504 -20.67 -1.23 -25.57
N ARG A 505 -20.44 -0.75 -24.32
CA ARG A 505 -19.23 0.01 -23.96
C ARG A 505 -18.25 -0.69 -23.03
N SER A 506 -18.61 -1.78 -22.37
CA SER A 506 -17.69 -2.50 -21.51
C SER A 506 -17.41 -3.91 -22.01
N ARG A 507 -16.65 -4.03 -23.09
CA ARG A 507 -15.95 -5.28 -23.45
C ARG A 507 -14.72 -5.56 -22.59
N GLY A 508 -14.51 -4.81 -21.50
CA GLY A 508 -13.45 -5.03 -20.52
C GLY A 508 -14.03 -5.55 -19.21
N ARG A 509 -13.49 -6.63 -18.70
CA ARG A 509 -13.81 -7.29 -17.42
C ARG A 509 -13.72 -6.37 -16.18
N ASN A 510 -13.19 -5.15 -16.31
CA ASN A 510 -12.83 -4.25 -15.23
C ASN A 510 -13.69 -2.96 -15.14
N GLY A 511 -14.82 -2.88 -15.83
CA GLY A 511 -15.52 -1.59 -15.99
C GLY A 511 -15.98 -0.93 -14.69
N GLN A 512 -16.38 -1.70 -13.67
CA GLN A 512 -17.06 -1.15 -12.48
C GLN A 512 -16.09 -0.89 -11.34
N ARG A 513 -15.19 -1.84 -11.06
CA ARG A 513 -14.08 -1.62 -10.15
C ARG A 513 -13.24 -0.43 -10.59
N ALA A 514 -12.97 -0.29 -11.89
CA ALA A 514 -12.20 0.83 -12.41
C ALA A 514 -12.90 2.18 -12.18
N VAL A 515 -14.23 2.26 -12.35
CA VAL A 515 -15.02 3.48 -12.07
C VAL A 515 -15.01 3.79 -10.58
N PHE A 516 -15.19 2.77 -9.73
CA PHE A 516 -15.12 2.93 -8.27
C PHE A 516 -13.73 3.37 -7.83
N ASN A 517 -12.69 2.68 -8.30
CA ASN A 517 -11.31 3.01 -7.95
C ASN A 517 -10.98 4.45 -8.36
N LYS A 518 -11.33 4.87 -9.58
CA LYS A 518 -11.09 6.25 -10.02
C LYS A 518 -11.76 7.31 -9.14
N LEU A 519 -12.87 6.98 -8.50
CA LEU A 519 -13.56 7.90 -7.58
C LEU A 519 -12.93 7.92 -6.19
N PHE A 520 -12.42 6.77 -5.74
CA PHE A 520 -11.91 6.58 -4.37
C PHE A 520 -10.38 6.53 -4.30
N GLU A 521 -9.67 6.52 -5.46
CA GLU A 521 -8.22 6.52 -5.50
C GLU A 521 -7.64 7.83 -4.95
N TYR A 522 -6.48 7.73 -4.37
CA TYR A 522 -5.61 8.83 -3.96
C TYR A 522 -4.16 8.44 -4.25
N ASP A 523 -3.25 9.42 -4.27
CA ASP A 523 -1.82 9.13 -4.45
C ASP A 523 -1.29 8.36 -3.24
N PRO A 524 -0.81 7.12 -3.40
CA PRO A 524 -0.27 6.34 -2.29
C PRO A 524 1.00 6.95 -1.66
N SER A 525 1.58 7.97 -2.28
CA SER A 525 2.76 8.67 -1.77
C SER A 525 2.42 9.90 -0.93
N GLU A 526 1.14 10.31 -0.90
CA GLU A 526 0.68 11.38 -0.02
C GLU A 526 0.67 10.94 1.45
N PRO A 527 1.04 11.82 2.39
CA PRO A 527 0.90 11.52 3.81
C PRO A 527 -0.54 11.14 4.17
N GLN A 528 -0.71 10.09 4.95
CA GLN A 528 -2.04 9.54 5.27
C GLN A 528 -2.96 10.55 5.96
N VAL A 529 -2.41 11.50 6.71
CA VAL A 529 -3.17 12.59 7.34
C VAL A 529 -3.81 13.55 6.33
N SER A 530 -3.27 13.62 5.12
CA SER A 530 -3.79 14.45 4.02
C SER A 530 -4.91 13.75 3.24
N VAL A 531 -5.08 12.43 3.40
CA VAL A 531 -6.08 11.64 2.66
C VAL A 531 -7.44 11.79 3.33
N THR A 532 -8.19 12.78 2.89
CA THR A 532 -9.55 13.06 3.39
C THR A 532 -10.63 12.53 2.45
N GLY A 533 -11.83 12.30 2.99
CA GLY A 533 -13.01 11.98 2.18
C GLY A 533 -13.50 13.19 1.39
N SER A 534 -14.07 12.95 0.21
CA SER A 534 -14.71 14.00 -0.59
C SER A 534 -16.23 13.83 -0.63
N ILE A 535 -16.95 14.94 -0.87
CA ILE A 535 -18.41 14.92 -1.03
C ILE A 535 -18.85 13.93 -2.14
N PRO A 536 -18.22 13.89 -3.34
CA PRO A 536 -18.56 12.91 -4.36
C PRO A 536 -18.43 11.46 -3.88
N GLN A 537 -17.42 11.14 -3.07
CA GLN A 537 -17.21 9.80 -2.51
C GLN A 537 -18.31 9.43 -1.51
N ALA A 538 -18.66 10.35 -0.60
CA ALA A 538 -19.78 10.14 0.33
C ALA A 538 -21.09 9.94 -0.42
N LEU A 539 -21.41 10.80 -1.40
CA LEU A 539 -22.59 10.68 -2.22
C LEU A 539 -22.63 9.38 -3.04
N ALA A 540 -21.48 8.88 -3.49
CA ALA A 540 -21.39 7.61 -4.20
C ALA A 540 -21.77 6.43 -3.32
N LEU A 541 -21.31 6.38 -2.07
CA LEU A 541 -21.70 5.33 -1.11
C LEU A 541 -23.17 5.47 -0.72
N MET A 542 -23.62 6.68 -0.41
CA MET A 542 -24.98 6.94 0.06
C MET A 542 -26.05 6.75 -1.01
N ASN A 543 -25.77 7.08 -2.28
CA ASN A 543 -26.78 7.16 -3.37
C ASN A 543 -26.58 6.13 -4.49
N SER A 544 -25.56 5.25 -4.40
CA SER A 544 -25.33 4.23 -5.42
C SER A 544 -26.51 3.27 -5.50
N SER A 545 -27.26 3.30 -6.59
CA SER A 545 -28.36 2.37 -6.83
C SER A 545 -27.91 0.89 -6.86
N ALA A 546 -26.63 0.64 -7.11
CA ALA A 546 -26.05 -0.70 -7.09
C ALA A 546 -25.82 -1.16 -5.65
N ILE A 547 -25.20 -0.33 -4.80
CA ILE A 547 -25.01 -0.61 -3.36
C ILE A 547 -26.38 -0.76 -2.70
N HIS A 548 -27.32 0.15 -2.95
CA HIS A 548 -28.67 0.07 -2.42
C HIS A 548 -29.40 -1.23 -2.80
N ARG A 549 -29.34 -1.63 -4.06
CA ARG A 549 -29.95 -2.90 -4.49
C ARG A 549 -29.31 -4.09 -3.80
N SER A 550 -27.98 -4.10 -3.71
CA SER A 550 -27.27 -5.21 -3.06
C SER A 550 -27.52 -5.26 -1.55
N ALA A 551 -27.74 -4.11 -0.92
CA ALA A 551 -28.11 -4.04 0.49
C ALA A 551 -29.56 -4.47 0.73
N ARG A 552 -30.53 -4.07 -0.16
CA ARG A 552 -31.97 -4.31 -0.01
C ARG A 552 -32.43 -5.68 -0.47
N SER A 553 -31.93 -6.16 -1.56
CA SER A 553 -32.32 -7.45 -2.16
C SER A 553 -31.11 -8.36 -2.36
N GLY A 554 -30.05 -8.12 -1.59
CA GLY A 554 -28.85 -8.94 -1.59
C GLY A 554 -29.06 -10.25 -0.86
N ARG A 555 -28.59 -11.34 -1.45
CA ARG A 555 -28.68 -12.68 -0.86
C ARG A 555 -28.11 -12.75 0.56
N GLY A 556 -27.13 -11.88 0.89
CA GLY A 556 -26.48 -11.86 2.18
C GLY A 556 -27.43 -11.52 3.32
N LEU A 557 -28.18 -10.39 3.23
CA LEU A 557 -29.09 -9.97 4.29
C LEU A 557 -30.34 -10.88 4.36
N GLU A 558 -30.92 -11.26 3.21
CA GLU A 558 -32.07 -12.17 3.18
C GLU A 558 -31.73 -13.52 3.81
N SER A 559 -30.56 -14.08 3.51
CA SER A 559 -30.08 -15.33 4.12
C SER A 559 -29.93 -15.20 5.63
N LEU A 560 -29.37 -14.08 6.10
CA LEU A 560 -29.22 -13.83 7.54
C LEU A 560 -30.59 -13.72 8.25
N LEU A 561 -31.53 -12.97 7.64
CA LEU A 561 -32.89 -12.81 8.16
C LEU A 561 -33.67 -14.15 8.28
N GLN A 562 -33.45 -15.07 7.34
CA GLN A 562 -34.06 -16.41 7.36
C GLN A 562 -33.41 -17.32 8.38
N ASN A 563 -32.10 -17.27 8.52
CA ASN A 563 -31.34 -18.18 9.38
C ASN A 563 -31.26 -17.72 10.84
N ILE A 564 -31.43 -16.43 11.12
CA ILE A 564 -31.31 -15.82 12.44
C ILE A 564 -32.64 -15.14 12.81
N PRO A 565 -33.57 -15.82 13.48
CA PRO A 565 -34.87 -15.23 13.80
C PRO A 565 -34.81 -14.17 14.91
N ASP A 566 -33.83 -14.27 15.81
CA ASP A 566 -33.68 -13.35 16.93
C ASP A 566 -33.01 -12.03 16.47
N ASN A 567 -33.61 -10.87 16.87
CA ASN A 567 -33.12 -9.57 16.43
C ASN A 567 -31.77 -9.16 17.06
N PRO A 568 -31.54 -9.31 18.36
CA PRO A 568 -30.22 -9.10 18.97
C PRO A 568 -29.11 -9.90 18.32
N ASP A 569 -29.38 -11.16 18.03
CA ASP A 569 -28.43 -12.05 17.39
C ASP A 569 -28.12 -11.66 15.96
N LEU A 570 -29.14 -11.27 15.20
CA LEU A 570 -28.95 -10.77 13.82
C LEU A 570 -28.19 -9.46 13.80
N LEU A 571 -28.46 -8.57 14.75
CA LEU A 571 -27.72 -7.30 14.90
C LEU A 571 -26.24 -7.58 15.17
N THR A 572 -25.94 -8.49 16.09
CA THR A 572 -24.56 -8.89 16.40
C THR A 572 -23.85 -9.44 15.15
N GLU A 573 -24.52 -10.31 14.39
CA GLU A 573 -23.96 -10.86 13.15
C GLU A 573 -23.65 -9.77 12.10
N LEU A 574 -24.52 -8.75 11.96
CA LEU A 574 -24.28 -7.63 11.07
C LEU A 574 -23.07 -6.78 11.51
N TYR A 575 -22.92 -6.51 12.80
CA TYR A 575 -21.78 -5.78 13.32
C TYR A 575 -20.47 -6.56 13.12
N LEU A 576 -20.47 -7.85 13.41
CA LEU A 576 -19.33 -8.73 13.16
C LEU A 576 -18.93 -8.73 11.67
N LYS A 577 -19.91 -8.78 10.78
CA LYS A 577 -19.69 -8.81 9.33
C LYS A 577 -19.22 -7.46 8.79
N CYS A 578 -19.75 -6.34 9.29
CA CYS A 578 -19.45 -5.00 8.78
C CYS A 578 -18.24 -4.36 9.47
N LEU A 579 -18.09 -4.55 10.78
CA LEU A 579 -17.12 -3.84 11.61
C LEU A 579 -16.12 -4.76 12.31
N ALA A 580 -16.30 -6.09 12.20
CA ALA A 580 -15.51 -7.13 12.87
C ALA A 580 -15.51 -7.01 14.41
N ARG A 581 -16.58 -6.46 14.98
CA ARG A 581 -16.80 -6.35 16.42
C ARG A 581 -18.28 -6.49 16.77
N GLU A 582 -18.57 -6.71 18.03
CA GLU A 582 -19.94 -6.65 18.54
C GLU A 582 -20.44 -5.21 18.65
N PRO A 583 -21.79 -4.99 18.59
CA PRO A 583 -22.36 -3.68 18.90
C PRO A 583 -22.13 -3.31 20.37
N SER A 584 -21.80 -2.07 20.65
CA SER A 584 -21.80 -1.55 22.01
C SER A 584 -23.24 -1.57 22.62
N PRO A 585 -23.40 -1.54 23.95
CA PRO A 585 -24.73 -1.50 24.58
C PRO A 585 -25.61 -0.35 24.08
N HIS A 586 -25.01 0.78 23.76
CA HIS A 586 -25.73 1.94 23.20
C HIS A 586 -26.19 1.67 21.76
N GLU A 587 -25.30 1.16 20.91
CA GLU A 587 -25.63 0.79 19.53
C GLU A 587 -26.70 -0.30 19.49
N GLN A 588 -26.59 -1.31 20.35
CA GLN A 588 -27.58 -2.37 20.46
C GLN A 588 -28.96 -1.82 20.82
N THR A 589 -29.03 -0.96 21.85
CA THR A 589 -30.29 -0.36 22.28
C THR A 589 -30.91 0.50 21.17
N THR A 590 -30.10 1.33 20.52
CA THR A 590 -30.56 2.23 19.45
C THR A 590 -31.08 1.46 18.25
N CYS A 591 -30.32 0.47 17.78
CA CYS A 591 -30.71 -0.34 16.63
C CYS A 591 -31.96 -1.19 16.90
N LEU A 592 -32.08 -1.81 18.08
CA LEU A 592 -33.25 -2.61 18.42
C LEU A 592 -34.50 -1.74 18.62
N LEU A 593 -34.36 -0.50 19.10
CA LEU A 593 -35.45 0.47 19.13
C LEU A 593 -35.93 0.80 17.71
N HIS A 594 -35.01 1.05 16.77
CA HIS A 594 -35.33 1.26 15.36
C HIS A 594 -36.08 0.08 14.76
N VAL A 595 -35.63 -1.16 15.00
CA VAL A 595 -36.30 -2.37 14.54
C VAL A 595 -37.75 -2.45 15.06
N LYS A 596 -37.97 -2.08 16.33
CA LYS A 596 -39.31 -2.05 16.95
C LYS A 596 -40.20 -0.96 16.35
N GLN A 597 -39.64 0.22 16.05
CA GLN A 597 -40.40 1.38 15.51
C GLN A 597 -40.78 1.19 14.04
N THR A 598 -39.91 0.59 13.24
CA THR A 598 -40.11 0.40 11.80
C THR A 598 -41.20 -0.62 11.48
N GLN A 599 -41.55 -1.53 12.40
CA GLN A 599 -42.56 -2.60 12.24
C GLN A 599 -42.36 -3.53 11.04
N ASN A 600 -41.33 -3.31 10.25
CA ASN A 600 -40.91 -4.14 9.13
C ASN A 600 -39.45 -4.58 9.36
N ARG A 601 -39.28 -5.84 9.73
CA ARG A 601 -37.97 -6.40 10.08
C ARG A 601 -36.95 -6.29 8.96
N LEU A 602 -37.33 -6.59 7.72
CA LEU A 602 -36.45 -6.50 6.57
C LEU A 602 -35.97 -5.06 6.38
N GLN A 603 -36.90 -4.10 6.33
CA GLN A 603 -36.57 -2.69 6.13
C GLN A 603 -35.68 -2.15 7.26
N ALA A 604 -35.96 -2.51 8.51
CA ALA A 604 -35.15 -2.05 9.65
C ALA A 604 -33.69 -2.52 9.56
N PHE A 605 -33.47 -3.77 9.16
CA PHE A 605 -32.11 -4.30 9.00
C PHE A 605 -31.41 -3.84 7.73
N GLU A 606 -32.17 -3.49 6.66
CA GLU A 606 -31.63 -2.78 5.49
C GLU A 606 -31.10 -1.41 5.88
N ASP A 607 -31.87 -0.65 6.68
CA ASP A 607 -31.48 0.68 7.17
C ASP A 607 -30.23 0.60 8.08
N ILE A 608 -30.16 -0.40 8.97
CA ILE A 608 -29.00 -0.63 9.84
C ILE A 608 -27.76 -0.98 8.99
N LEU A 609 -27.88 -1.89 8.04
CA LEU A 609 -26.78 -2.28 7.14
C LEU A 609 -26.30 -1.07 6.33
N TRP A 610 -27.22 -0.26 5.82
CA TRP A 610 -26.89 0.98 5.12
C TRP A 610 -26.14 1.97 6.02
N ALA A 611 -26.58 2.15 7.26
CA ALA A 611 -25.91 3.02 8.23
C ALA A 611 -24.49 2.55 8.55
N LEU A 612 -24.32 1.23 8.77
CA LEU A 612 -23.00 0.64 9.03
C LEU A 612 -22.02 0.85 7.86
N ILE A 613 -22.44 0.60 6.62
CA ILE A 613 -21.60 0.79 5.42
C ILE A 613 -21.19 2.27 5.25
N ASN A 614 -22.05 3.21 5.63
CA ASN A 614 -21.77 4.63 5.53
C ASN A 614 -21.07 5.22 6.76
N SER A 615 -20.80 4.42 7.80
CA SER A 615 -20.07 4.85 8.98
C SER A 615 -18.58 5.14 8.67
N ALA A 616 -17.98 6.04 9.46
CA ALA A 616 -16.55 6.29 9.37
C ALA A 616 -15.75 5.02 9.69
N GLU A 617 -16.16 4.25 10.71
CA GLU A 617 -15.48 3.02 11.10
C GLU A 617 -15.40 1.99 9.96
N PHE A 618 -16.44 1.88 9.12
CA PHE A 618 -16.42 1.00 7.96
C PHE A 618 -15.39 1.44 6.90
N GLN A 619 -15.24 2.76 6.71
CA GLN A 619 -14.40 3.33 5.66
C GLN A 619 -12.95 3.53 6.08
N TYR A 620 -12.65 3.40 7.37
CA TYR A 620 -11.31 3.59 7.92
C TYR A 620 -10.76 2.30 8.53
N ARG A 621 -9.48 2.15 8.42
CA ARG A 621 -8.68 1.17 9.16
C ARG A 621 -8.27 1.83 10.48
N THR A 622 -8.69 1.25 11.58
CA THR A 622 -8.43 1.72 12.95
C THR A 622 -7.54 0.75 13.72
#